data_4f5b62107ee88aa2a2a39c08adc186e0
#
_entry.id   4f5b62107ee88aa2a2a39c08adc186e0
#
_cell.length_a   1.000
_cell.length_b   1.000
_cell.length_c   1.000
_cell.angle_alpha   90.00
_cell.angle_beta   90.00
_cell.angle_gamma   90.00
#
_symmetry.space_group_name_H-M   'P 1'
#
loop_
_entity.id
_entity.type
_entity.pdbx_description
1 polymer ?
#
loop_
_entity_poly.entity_id
_entity_poly.type
_entity_poly.pdbx_seq_one_letter_code
_entity_poly.pdbx_strand_id
1 'polypeptide(L)'
;MNHAKKLILGCVVIGGGVATWFGGAAKVIADAPTVQVRRGEFRINHLEAGEIRAARSEKVSAPRVRGDLKITHLWPEGARVEVGDLILEFDRSAHEEWLKDAASELEKAKADRERSIANLERRFSDLQMQIQRSATGLELARISLQKAEYGSPIEKEERKIALERAERALKQAQTNLEAQEIIHRVESANIALRISHRQDNYDDRLRDYNRLHIYATRPGIVVYEKIRKRGADRHGKVMEGDVVWGGTSLLSLPELEAMQVTSQVGEMDVHLVQVGQAAEIRLEAFPGPVFHGIVTDIAPMANELEDAPSVSVFEMVIDVEEQDKRLAPGMSASVKIIVESQADVLLLPLVAVFQRGERHVVYRRDPTGFETVEVEIGNDNGLEVLVISGLQEGDEVSLTDLGRI
;
A
#
# COMPACT_ATOMS: atom_id res chain seq x y z
N MET A 1 -17.59 -90.35 -45.59
CA MET A 1 -17.68 -90.64 -47.04
C MET A 1 -16.50 -89.99 -47.72
N ASN A 2 -15.58 -90.85 -48.06
CA ASN A 2 -14.84 -90.92 -49.32
C ASN A 2 -13.98 -89.74 -49.71
N HIS A 3 -12.79 -89.77 -50.06
CA HIS A 3 -11.74 -90.71 -50.52
C HIS A 3 -10.48 -89.87 -50.74
N ALA A 4 -9.36 -90.17 -50.23
CA ALA A 4 -8.32 -91.10 -50.71
C ALA A 4 -7.55 -90.64 -51.98
N LYS A 5 -6.21 -90.68 -51.83
CA LYS A 5 -5.20 -90.99 -52.83
C LYS A 5 -4.57 -89.83 -53.62
N LYS A 6 -3.27 -89.64 -53.89
CA LYS A 6 -2.04 -90.45 -53.86
C LYS A 6 -0.93 -89.38 -54.13
N LEU A 7 0.19 -89.37 -53.47
CA LEU A 7 1.54 -90.02 -53.80
C LEU A 7 2.20 -89.54 -55.09
N ILE A 8 3.37 -88.98 -54.91
CA ILE A 8 4.62 -89.27 -55.61
C ILE A 8 5.49 -88.04 -55.65
N LEU A 9 6.59 -87.93 -54.87
CA LEU A 9 8.02 -88.17 -55.13
C LEU A 9 8.68 -87.17 -56.08
N GLY A 10 9.65 -86.46 -55.60
CA GLY A 10 10.62 -85.72 -56.37
C GLY A 10 11.63 -84.96 -55.49
N CYS A 11 12.75 -85.59 -55.29
CA CYS A 11 13.95 -85.08 -54.64
C CYS A 11 14.64 -83.96 -55.44
N VAL A 12 15.58 -83.28 -54.71
CA VAL A 12 16.74 -82.52 -55.23
C VAL A 12 16.49 -81.06 -55.43
N VAL A 13 17.20 -80.08 -54.82
CA VAL A 13 18.62 -79.83 -54.59
C VAL A 13 18.82 -78.68 -53.62
N ILE A 14 19.70 -78.87 -52.73
CA ILE A 14 20.49 -78.00 -51.89
C ILE A 14 20.93 -76.69 -52.59
N GLY A 15 20.92 -75.58 -51.87
CA GLY A 15 21.83 -74.52 -52.19
C GLY A 15 21.32 -73.08 -52.00
N GLY A 16 21.79 -72.43 -51.02
CA GLY A 16 21.92 -70.96 -51.06
C GLY A 16 20.77 -70.10 -50.54
N GLY A 17 20.82 -69.69 -49.29
CA GLY A 17 19.88 -68.75 -48.83
C GLY A 17 20.02 -68.32 -47.33
N VAL A 18 21.24 -68.32 -46.86
CA VAL A 18 21.57 -67.70 -45.57
C VAL A 18 22.50 -66.53 -45.83
N ALA A 19 22.01 -65.45 -46.36
CA ALA A 19 22.74 -64.20 -46.49
C ALA A 19 21.94 -62.96 -46.86
N THR A 20 20.77 -62.72 -46.22
CA THR A 20 20.02 -61.43 -46.46
C THR A 20 19.34 -60.87 -45.26
N TRP A 21 19.65 -61.28 -44.04
CA TRP A 21 18.96 -60.70 -42.84
C TRP A 21 19.90 -59.86 -41.92
N PHE A 22 21.16 -59.62 -42.26
CA PHE A 22 22.05 -58.76 -41.53
C PHE A 22 22.19 -57.33 -42.15
N GLY A 23 21.70 -57.08 -43.33
CA GLY A 23 21.83 -55.84 -44.03
C GLY A 23 20.77 -54.75 -43.62
N GLY A 24 19.68 -55.14 -43.01
CA GLY A 24 18.61 -54.25 -42.65
C GLY A 24 18.88 -53.45 -41.34
N ALA A 25 19.42 -54.13 -40.35
CA ALA A 25 19.73 -53.50 -39.07
C ALA A 25 20.92 -52.49 -39.19
N ALA A 26 21.94 -52.85 -39.96
CA ALA A 26 23.11 -51.97 -40.23
C ALA A 26 22.72 -50.72 -41.03
N LYS A 27 21.72 -50.82 -41.93
CA LYS A 27 21.27 -49.67 -42.72
C LYS A 27 20.37 -48.72 -41.89
N VAL A 28 19.61 -49.23 -40.94
CA VAL A 28 18.80 -48.42 -40.02
C VAL A 28 19.70 -47.69 -39.03
N ILE A 29 20.77 -48.30 -38.57
CA ILE A 29 21.73 -47.69 -37.65
C ILE A 29 22.53 -46.58 -38.37
N ALA A 30 22.83 -46.70 -39.66
CA ALA A 30 23.57 -45.70 -40.45
C ALA A 30 22.76 -44.43 -40.75
N ASP A 31 21.42 -44.45 -40.66
CA ASP A 31 20.52 -43.38 -41.05
C ASP A 31 19.71 -42.80 -39.84
N ALA A 32 20.21 -43.03 -38.63
CA ALA A 32 19.56 -42.47 -37.42
C ALA A 32 19.66 -40.94 -37.41
N PRO A 33 18.58 -40.23 -37.07
CA PRO A 33 18.61 -38.76 -36.96
C PRO A 33 19.60 -38.36 -35.89
N THR A 34 20.43 -37.39 -36.21
CA THR A 34 21.49 -36.88 -35.32
C THR A 34 21.28 -35.41 -35.00
N VAL A 35 21.82 -34.97 -33.89
CA VAL A 35 21.92 -33.61 -33.46
C VAL A 35 23.36 -33.30 -33.07
N GLN A 36 23.80 -32.08 -33.32
CA GLN A 36 25.13 -31.65 -32.90
C GLN A 36 25.13 -31.09 -31.49
N VAL A 37 26.11 -31.47 -30.70
CA VAL A 37 26.45 -30.87 -29.43
C VAL A 37 26.85 -29.41 -29.70
N ARG A 38 26.14 -28.49 -29.14
CA ARG A 38 26.41 -27.06 -29.28
C ARG A 38 26.87 -26.44 -27.99
N ARG A 39 27.67 -25.40 -28.09
CA ARG A 39 27.99 -24.56 -26.96
C ARG A 39 27.03 -23.38 -26.93
N GLY A 40 26.48 -23.08 -25.76
CA GLY A 40 25.50 -22.03 -25.64
C GLY A 40 25.23 -21.65 -24.18
N GLU A 41 24.25 -20.83 -24.00
CA GLU A 41 23.75 -20.44 -22.68
C GLU A 41 22.65 -21.41 -22.24
N PHE A 42 22.87 -22.06 -21.10
CA PHE A 42 21.87 -22.90 -20.45
C PHE A 42 21.05 -22.04 -19.48
N ARG A 43 19.72 -22.10 -19.59
CA ARG A 43 18.81 -21.39 -18.70
C ARG A 43 17.71 -22.30 -18.20
N ILE A 44 17.51 -22.33 -16.90
CA ILE A 44 16.31 -22.87 -16.27
C ILE A 44 15.41 -21.70 -15.98
N ASN A 45 14.20 -21.73 -16.53
CA ASN A 45 13.23 -20.68 -16.37
C ASN A 45 11.99 -21.24 -15.66
N HIS A 46 11.44 -20.44 -14.75
CA HIS A 46 10.15 -20.71 -14.12
C HIS A 46 9.13 -19.69 -14.63
N LEU A 47 7.97 -20.17 -15.10
CA LEU A 47 6.94 -19.33 -15.72
C LEU A 47 5.76 -19.18 -14.77
N GLU A 48 5.41 -17.94 -14.43
CA GLU A 48 4.29 -17.60 -13.57
C GLU A 48 3.40 -16.54 -14.19
N ALA A 49 2.13 -16.54 -13.78
CA ALA A 49 1.22 -15.45 -14.08
C ALA A 49 1.30 -14.38 -12.99
N GLY A 50 1.22 -13.12 -13.38
CA GLY A 50 1.25 -12.00 -12.44
C GLY A 50 0.36 -10.86 -12.87
N GLU A 51 0.17 -9.92 -11.96
CA GLU A 51 -0.58 -8.69 -12.18
C GLU A 51 0.34 -7.48 -12.00
N ILE A 52 0.29 -6.55 -12.94
CA ILE A 52 1.00 -5.28 -12.83
C ILE A 52 0.34 -4.43 -11.73
N ARG A 53 1.14 -3.99 -10.79
CA ARG A 53 0.73 -3.04 -9.74
C ARG A 53 1.70 -1.88 -9.66
N ALA A 54 1.25 -0.75 -9.17
CA ALA A 54 2.14 0.33 -8.83
C ALA A 54 2.91 -0.03 -7.55
N ALA A 55 4.21 0.21 -7.52
CA ALA A 55 5.04 -0.03 -6.34
C ALA A 55 4.59 0.81 -5.14
N ARG A 56 4.02 1.99 -5.42
CA ARG A 56 3.44 2.89 -4.41
C ARG A 56 2.06 3.33 -4.86
N SER A 57 1.11 3.30 -3.94
CA SER A 57 -0.23 3.80 -4.17
C SER A 57 -0.70 4.56 -2.94
N GLU A 58 -1.12 5.81 -3.13
CA GLU A 58 -1.72 6.59 -2.07
C GLU A 58 -3.19 6.25 -1.96
N LYS A 59 -3.63 5.79 -0.79
CA LYS A 59 -5.03 5.51 -0.52
C LYS A 59 -5.73 6.76 -0.01
N VAL A 60 -6.74 7.19 -0.74
CA VAL A 60 -7.61 8.30 -0.37
C VAL A 60 -8.80 7.74 0.40
N SER A 61 -8.87 8.08 1.68
CA SER A 61 -9.91 7.58 2.59
C SER A 61 -10.86 8.70 3.00
N ALA A 62 -12.11 8.33 3.30
CA ALA A 62 -13.09 9.23 3.87
C ALA A 62 -12.58 9.84 5.20
N PRO A 63 -12.72 11.15 5.42
CA PRO A 63 -12.25 11.80 6.64
C PRO A 63 -13.02 11.30 7.87
N ARG A 64 -12.34 11.23 9.01
CA ARG A 64 -12.96 10.86 10.28
C ARG A 64 -13.62 12.09 10.92
N VAL A 65 -14.79 12.44 10.41
CA VAL A 65 -15.61 13.54 10.92
C VAL A 65 -16.95 12.99 11.44
N ARG A 66 -17.68 13.81 12.19
CA ARG A 66 -18.97 13.40 12.74
C ARG A 66 -20.06 13.40 11.66
N GLY A 67 -20.91 12.39 11.66
CA GLY A 67 -22.08 12.28 10.78
C GLY A 67 -21.86 11.32 9.61
N ASP A 68 -22.89 11.18 8.80
CA ASP A 68 -22.88 10.37 7.59
C ASP A 68 -22.20 11.14 6.46
N LEU A 69 -21.30 10.47 5.74
CA LEU A 69 -20.55 11.05 4.64
C LEU A 69 -21.14 10.57 3.32
N LYS A 70 -21.96 11.39 2.70
CA LYS A 70 -22.52 11.13 1.37
C LYS A 70 -21.61 11.76 0.32
N ILE A 71 -21.16 10.94 -0.65
CA ILE A 71 -20.33 11.39 -1.76
C ILE A 71 -21.18 12.19 -2.74
N THR A 72 -20.78 13.42 -3.04
CA THR A 72 -21.44 14.31 -4.01
C THR A 72 -20.69 14.38 -5.32
N HIS A 73 -19.36 14.25 -5.28
CA HIS A 73 -18.52 14.29 -6.47
C HIS A 73 -17.36 13.31 -6.35
N LEU A 74 -17.08 12.61 -7.46
CA LEU A 74 -15.92 11.73 -7.66
C LEU A 74 -15.23 12.09 -8.96
N TRP A 75 -13.90 12.24 -8.92
CA TRP A 75 -13.12 12.37 -10.15
C TRP A 75 -13.24 11.08 -10.97
N PRO A 76 -13.38 11.16 -12.31
CA PRO A 76 -13.62 10.00 -13.14
C PRO A 76 -12.52 8.91 -13.00
N GLU A 77 -12.95 7.64 -12.91
CA GLU A 77 -12.03 6.49 -12.84
C GLU A 77 -11.17 6.42 -14.11
N GLY A 78 -9.88 6.15 -13.95
CA GLY A 78 -8.92 6.10 -15.05
C GLY A 78 -8.42 7.45 -15.56
N ALA A 79 -9.00 8.57 -15.10
CA ALA A 79 -8.55 9.90 -15.47
C ALA A 79 -7.30 10.31 -14.67
N ARG A 80 -6.43 11.10 -15.31
CA ARG A 80 -5.24 11.66 -14.70
C ARG A 80 -5.60 12.85 -13.82
N VAL A 81 -4.92 12.98 -12.69
CA VAL A 81 -5.03 14.11 -11.76
C VAL A 81 -3.67 14.74 -11.53
N GLU A 82 -3.66 16.03 -11.27
CA GLU A 82 -2.51 16.80 -10.85
C GLU A 82 -2.63 17.18 -9.36
N VAL A 83 -1.52 17.62 -8.78
CA VAL A 83 -1.52 18.09 -7.39
C VAL A 83 -2.44 19.29 -7.23
N GLY A 84 -3.40 19.19 -6.30
CA GLY A 84 -4.37 20.24 -5.99
C GLY A 84 -5.72 20.08 -6.71
N ASP A 85 -5.90 19.10 -7.58
CA ASP A 85 -7.21 18.80 -8.16
C ASP A 85 -8.17 18.24 -7.10
N LEU A 86 -9.45 18.68 -7.16
CA LEU A 86 -10.51 18.18 -6.29
C LEU A 86 -10.94 16.79 -6.75
N ILE A 87 -10.50 15.74 -6.05
CA ILE A 87 -10.75 14.35 -6.44
C ILE A 87 -11.99 13.74 -5.82
N LEU A 88 -12.42 14.27 -4.66
CA LEU A 88 -13.57 13.75 -3.92
C LEU A 88 -14.23 14.87 -3.12
N GLU A 89 -15.55 14.95 -3.18
CA GLU A 89 -16.35 15.88 -2.39
C GLU A 89 -17.48 15.14 -1.67
N PHE A 90 -17.71 15.51 -0.42
CA PHE A 90 -18.84 15.03 0.38
C PHE A 90 -19.89 16.13 0.56
N ASP A 91 -21.13 15.73 0.85
CA ASP A 91 -22.19 16.65 1.23
C ASP A 91 -21.81 17.41 2.52
N ARG A 92 -21.71 18.72 2.39
CA ARG A 92 -21.26 19.61 3.47
C ARG A 92 -22.39 20.34 4.19
N SER A 93 -23.64 20.16 3.76
CA SER A 93 -24.78 20.96 4.25
C SER A 93 -24.91 20.94 5.77
N ALA A 94 -24.82 19.75 6.39
CA ALA A 94 -24.89 19.62 7.84
C ALA A 94 -23.66 20.23 8.55
N HIS A 95 -22.48 20.10 7.98
CA HIS A 95 -21.25 20.66 8.56
C HIS A 95 -21.19 22.18 8.44
N GLU A 96 -21.73 22.74 7.36
CA GLU A 96 -21.89 24.19 7.18
C GLU A 96 -22.82 24.79 8.24
N GLU A 97 -23.94 24.12 8.53
CA GLU A 97 -24.86 24.53 9.60
C GLU A 97 -24.16 24.49 10.98
N TRP A 98 -23.44 23.38 11.28
CA TRP A 98 -22.69 23.27 12.54
C TRP A 98 -21.56 24.29 12.67
N LEU A 99 -20.89 24.64 11.59
CA LEU A 99 -19.87 25.69 11.56
C LEU A 99 -20.48 27.05 11.83
N LYS A 100 -21.63 27.37 11.20
CA LYS A 100 -22.37 28.61 11.40
C LYS A 100 -22.87 28.76 12.84
N ASP A 101 -23.36 27.68 13.44
CA ASP A 101 -23.77 27.64 14.83
C ASP A 101 -22.58 27.90 15.77
N ALA A 102 -21.45 27.23 15.53
CA ALA A 102 -20.23 27.44 16.32
C ALA A 102 -19.71 28.88 16.21
N ALA A 103 -19.75 29.47 15.01
CA ALA A 103 -19.38 30.87 14.78
C ALA A 103 -20.28 31.82 15.56
N SER A 104 -21.60 31.58 15.52
CA SER A 104 -22.58 32.38 16.27
C SER A 104 -22.34 32.30 17.78
N GLU A 105 -22.06 31.11 18.31
CA GLU A 105 -21.78 30.94 19.75
C GLU A 105 -20.46 31.60 20.16
N LEU A 106 -19.45 31.60 19.32
CA LEU A 106 -18.19 32.31 19.54
C LEU A 106 -18.40 33.82 19.58
N GLU A 107 -19.16 34.37 18.62
CA GLU A 107 -19.46 35.82 18.59
C GLU A 107 -20.32 36.27 19.80
N LYS A 108 -21.30 35.46 20.25
CA LYS A 108 -22.02 35.70 21.49
C LYS A 108 -21.09 35.76 22.70
N ALA A 109 -20.13 34.78 22.79
CA ALA A 109 -19.19 34.78 23.90
C ALA A 109 -18.25 36.02 23.89
N LYS A 110 -17.84 36.50 22.71
CA LYS A 110 -17.09 37.75 22.57
C LYS A 110 -17.88 38.97 22.98
N ALA A 111 -19.15 39.07 22.55
CA ALA A 111 -20.04 40.16 22.93
C ALA A 111 -20.33 40.16 24.44
N ASP A 112 -20.51 38.99 25.07
CA ASP A 112 -20.68 38.86 26.51
C ASP A 112 -19.43 39.32 27.28
N ARG A 113 -18.22 39.04 26.75
CA ARG A 113 -16.98 39.58 27.31
C ARG A 113 -16.96 41.10 27.30
N GLU A 114 -17.30 41.74 26.19
CA GLU A 114 -17.31 43.19 26.06
C GLU A 114 -18.31 43.83 27.08
N ARG A 115 -19.50 43.24 27.20
CA ARG A 115 -20.48 43.68 28.20
C ARG A 115 -19.96 43.52 29.62
N SER A 116 -19.26 42.40 29.91
CA SER A 116 -18.70 42.16 31.23
C SER A 116 -17.59 43.17 31.56
N ILE A 117 -16.70 43.43 30.60
CA ILE A 117 -15.63 44.45 30.74
C ILE A 117 -16.25 45.83 31.04
N ALA A 118 -17.23 46.28 30.24
CA ALA A 118 -17.87 47.58 30.45
C ALA A 118 -18.55 47.69 31.82
N ASN A 119 -19.21 46.61 32.29
CA ASN A 119 -19.80 46.56 33.61
C ASN A 119 -18.76 46.62 34.75
N LEU A 120 -17.63 45.96 34.56
CA LEU A 120 -16.52 45.98 35.52
C LEU A 120 -15.88 47.36 35.62
N GLU A 121 -15.60 48.02 34.50
CA GLU A 121 -15.05 49.37 34.44
C GLU A 121 -15.95 50.36 35.19
N ARG A 122 -17.28 50.26 34.99
CA ARG A 122 -18.23 51.09 35.75
C ARG A 122 -18.15 50.82 37.25
N ARG A 123 -18.12 49.54 37.70
CA ARG A 123 -17.99 49.21 39.13
C ARG A 123 -16.69 49.72 39.73
N PHE A 124 -15.58 49.62 39.02
CA PHE A 124 -14.30 50.19 39.46
C PHE A 124 -14.37 51.70 39.63
N SER A 125 -14.93 52.41 38.65
CA SER A 125 -15.15 53.85 38.75
C SER A 125 -15.99 54.24 39.97
N ASP A 126 -17.09 53.49 40.25
CA ASP A 126 -17.93 53.73 41.41
C ASP A 126 -17.18 53.50 42.73
N LEU A 127 -16.38 52.47 42.84
CA LEU A 127 -15.55 52.17 44.02
C LEU A 127 -14.45 53.24 44.23
N GLN A 128 -13.80 53.66 43.16
CA GLN A 128 -12.79 54.74 43.20
C GLN A 128 -13.42 56.07 43.71
N MET A 129 -14.61 56.38 43.19
CA MET A 129 -15.35 57.56 43.70
C MET A 129 -15.73 57.41 45.19
N GLN A 130 -16.08 56.21 45.65
CA GLN A 130 -16.39 55.93 47.05
C GLN A 130 -15.14 56.09 47.93
N ILE A 131 -13.95 55.63 47.50
CA ILE A 131 -12.69 55.85 48.20
C ILE A 131 -12.39 57.36 48.29
N GLN A 132 -12.52 58.09 47.18
CA GLN A 132 -12.29 59.54 47.15
C GLN A 132 -13.24 60.28 48.14
N ARG A 133 -14.50 59.93 48.16
CA ARG A 133 -15.48 60.51 49.13
C ARG A 133 -15.11 60.20 50.59
N SER A 134 -14.71 58.93 50.85
CA SER A 134 -14.30 58.53 52.19
C SER A 134 -12.99 59.21 52.64
N ALA A 135 -12.03 59.38 51.70
CA ALA A 135 -10.79 60.09 51.94
C ALA A 135 -11.04 61.57 52.26
N THR A 136 -11.93 62.23 51.50
CA THR A 136 -12.32 63.60 51.74
C THR A 136 -13.05 63.70 53.11
N GLY A 137 -13.94 62.73 53.46
CA GLY A 137 -14.60 62.65 54.75
C GLY A 137 -13.61 62.48 55.90
N LEU A 138 -12.56 61.72 55.76
CA LEU A 138 -11.47 61.52 56.71
C LEU A 138 -10.75 62.88 56.98
N GLU A 139 -10.39 63.58 55.89
CA GLU A 139 -9.67 64.84 56.00
C GLU A 139 -10.48 65.85 56.69
N LEU A 140 -11.79 65.96 56.39
CA LEU A 140 -12.74 66.89 57.12
C LEU A 140 -12.85 66.49 58.59
N ALA A 141 -12.90 65.22 58.94
CA ALA A 141 -12.94 64.75 60.33
C ALA A 141 -11.63 65.09 61.07
N ARG A 142 -10.49 64.97 60.41
CA ARG A 142 -9.18 65.36 60.95
C ARG A 142 -9.09 66.82 61.22
N ILE A 143 -9.48 67.70 60.29
CA ILE A 143 -9.51 69.11 60.44
C ILE A 143 -10.47 69.49 61.59
N SER A 144 -11.63 68.84 61.73
CA SER A 144 -12.61 69.04 62.78
C SER A 144 -12.04 68.70 64.17
N LEU A 145 -11.29 67.63 64.29
CA LEU A 145 -10.64 67.27 65.55
C LEU A 145 -9.54 68.29 65.91
N GLN A 146 -8.74 68.74 64.95
CA GLN A 146 -7.75 69.77 65.15
C GLN A 146 -8.31 71.09 65.65
N LYS A 147 -9.48 71.51 65.10
CA LYS A 147 -10.22 72.70 65.62
C LYS A 147 -10.76 72.51 67.03
N ALA A 148 -11.12 71.28 67.41
CA ALA A 148 -11.65 70.94 68.74
C ALA A 148 -10.56 70.86 69.84
N GLU A 149 -9.29 71.01 69.46
CA GLU A 149 -8.14 70.92 70.38
C GLU A 149 -8.23 71.98 71.54
N TYR A 150 -8.87 73.08 71.27
CA TYR A 150 -9.10 74.17 72.21
C TYR A 150 -10.55 74.18 72.80
N GLY A 151 -11.33 73.15 72.53
CA GLY A 151 -12.73 72.99 72.96
C GLY A 151 -12.89 72.20 74.28
N SER A 152 -14.16 71.86 74.61
CA SER A 152 -14.48 71.08 75.81
C SER A 152 -13.94 69.63 75.66
N PRO A 153 -13.63 68.91 76.80
CA PRO A 153 -13.16 67.51 76.76
C PRO A 153 -14.20 66.55 76.07
N ILE A 154 -15.48 66.84 76.22
CA ILE A 154 -16.58 66.05 75.62
C ILE A 154 -16.57 66.25 74.10
N GLU A 155 -16.45 67.47 73.65
CA GLU A 155 -16.39 67.76 72.19
C GLU A 155 -15.18 67.14 71.52
N LYS A 156 -14.07 67.15 72.16
CA LYS A 156 -12.84 66.50 71.68
C LYS A 156 -13.06 65.01 71.52
N GLU A 157 -13.65 64.32 72.50
CA GLU A 157 -13.93 62.91 72.42
C GLU A 157 -14.98 62.56 71.33
N GLU A 158 -15.97 63.37 71.13
CA GLU A 158 -16.97 63.21 70.03
C GLU A 158 -16.25 63.36 68.67
N ARG A 159 -15.30 64.27 68.42
CA ARG A 159 -14.53 64.46 67.20
C ARG A 159 -13.57 63.31 66.97
N LYS A 160 -12.99 62.78 68.05
CA LYS A 160 -12.11 61.62 67.95
C LYS A 160 -12.89 60.40 67.50
N ILE A 161 -14.09 60.10 68.00
CA ILE A 161 -14.98 59.05 67.57
C ILE A 161 -15.40 59.24 66.08
N ALA A 162 -15.64 60.51 65.69
CA ALA A 162 -15.97 60.85 64.29
C ALA A 162 -14.78 60.56 63.37
N LEU A 163 -13.54 60.85 63.79
CA LEU A 163 -12.33 60.55 63.06
C LEU A 163 -12.14 59.02 62.88
N GLU A 164 -12.26 58.26 63.97
CA GLU A 164 -12.19 56.80 63.93
C GLU A 164 -13.23 56.16 63.00
N ARG A 165 -14.47 56.73 62.96
CA ARG A 165 -15.54 56.31 62.03
C ARG A 165 -15.08 56.56 60.55
N ALA A 166 -14.52 57.74 60.26
CA ALA A 166 -14.07 58.09 58.93
C ALA A 166 -12.90 57.29 58.52
N GLU A 167 -11.94 56.96 59.41
CA GLU A 167 -10.84 56.04 59.13
C GLU A 167 -11.34 54.62 58.75
N ARG A 168 -12.29 54.07 59.55
CA ARG A 168 -12.95 52.78 59.26
C ARG A 168 -13.68 52.80 57.92
N ALA A 169 -14.40 53.91 57.62
CA ALA A 169 -15.06 54.05 56.31
C ALA A 169 -14.16 54.03 55.12
N LEU A 170 -12.96 54.72 55.20
CA LEU A 170 -11.95 54.68 54.17
C LEU A 170 -11.35 53.30 54.02
N LYS A 171 -10.97 52.66 55.14
CA LYS A 171 -10.43 51.30 55.14
C LYS A 171 -11.42 50.31 54.52
N GLN A 172 -12.73 50.40 54.86
CA GLN A 172 -13.78 49.56 54.27
C GLN A 172 -13.91 49.76 52.76
N ALA A 173 -13.84 51.03 52.27
CA ALA A 173 -13.85 51.33 50.84
C ALA A 173 -12.67 50.73 50.09
N GLN A 174 -11.46 50.81 50.69
CA GLN A 174 -10.24 50.21 50.14
C GLN A 174 -10.35 48.66 50.06
N THR A 175 -10.81 48.04 51.17
CA THR A 175 -11.02 46.57 51.20
C THR A 175 -12.05 46.12 50.17
N ASN A 176 -13.10 46.92 49.95
CA ASN A 176 -14.11 46.63 48.90
C ASN A 176 -13.48 46.68 47.50
N LEU A 177 -12.58 47.64 47.23
CA LEU A 177 -11.85 47.70 45.95
C LEU A 177 -10.95 46.47 45.76
N GLU A 178 -10.15 46.11 46.79
CA GLU A 178 -9.29 44.91 46.76
C GLU A 178 -10.11 43.63 46.50
N ALA A 179 -11.26 43.47 47.18
CA ALA A 179 -12.14 42.33 46.99
C ALA A 179 -12.67 42.31 45.53
N GLN A 180 -13.05 43.45 44.98
CA GLN A 180 -13.54 43.57 43.62
C GLN A 180 -12.45 43.28 42.59
N GLU A 181 -11.20 43.63 42.84
CA GLU A 181 -10.06 43.29 41.99
C GLU A 181 -9.84 41.77 41.89
N ILE A 182 -9.97 41.06 43.03
CA ILE A 182 -9.89 39.60 43.07
C ILE A 182 -11.03 38.98 42.25
N ILE A 183 -12.27 39.45 42.48
CA ILE A 183 -13.44 38.98 41.72
C ILE A 183 -13.24 39.21 40.22
N HIS A 184 -12.78 40.41 39.83
CA HIS A 184 -12.50 40.75 38.45
C HIS A 184 -11.50 39.80 37.81
N ARG A 185 -10.40 39.51 38.52
CA ARG A 185 -9.37 38.59 38.02
C ARG A 185 -9.95 37.20 37.74
N VAL A 186 -10.75 36.66 38.66
CA VAL A 186 -11.39 35.33 38.50
C VAL A 186 -12.42 35.36 37.38
N GLU A 187 -13.30 36.36 37.32
CA GLU A 187 -14.29 36.49 36.25
C GLU A 187 -13.66 36.64 34.88
N SER A 188 -12.60 37.45 34.77
CA SER A 188 -11.86 37.63 33.51
C SER A 188 -11.18 36.32 33.04
N ALA A 189 -10.61 35.56 33.97
CA ALA A 189 -10.04 34.25 33.66
C ALA A 189 -11.12 33.26 33.17
N ASN A 190 -12.29 33.23 33.83
CA ASN A 190 -13.39 32.36 33.43
C ASN A 190 -13.97 32.74 32.06
N ILE A 191 -14.05 34.04 31.75
CA ILE A 191 -14.53 34.51 30.44
C ILE A 191 -13.51 34.15 29.37
N ALA A 192 -12.19 34.35 29.62
CA ALA A 192 -11.14 33.97 28.69
C ALA A 192 -11.16 32.46 28.37
N LEU A 193 -11.33 31.63 29.41
CA LEU A 193 -11.45 30.17 29.23
C LEU A 193 -12.68 29.80 28.41
N ARG A 194 -13.82 30.45 28.65
CA ARG A 194 -15.05 30.21 27.87
C ARG A 194 -14.88 30.57 26.40
N ILE A 195 -14.24 31.68 26.11
CA ILE A 195 -13.94 32.10 24.73
C ILE A 195 -12.99 31.11 24.08
N SER A 196 -11.93 30.69 24.77
CA SER A 196 -11.00 29.66 24.25
C SER A 196 -11.73 28.38 23.85
N HIS A 197 -12.60 27.85 24.72
CA HIS A 197 -13.40 26.66 24.40
C HIS A 197 -14.34 26.85 23.21
N ARG A 198 -14.93 28.06 23.04
CA ARG A 198 -15.76 28.34 21.86
C ARG A 198 -14.95 28.49 20.61
N GLN A 199 -13.74 29.07 20.70
CA GLN A 199 -12.80 29.17 19.59
C GLN A 199 -12.35 27.78 19.16
N ASP A 200 -11.93 26.93 20.10
CA ASP A 200 -11.52 25.55 19.84
C ASP A 200 -12.62 24.75 19.12
N ASN A 201 -13.88 24.90 19.59
CA ASN A 201 -15.02 24.25 18.94
C ASN A 201 -15.25 24.77 17.52
N TYR A 202 -15.13 26.08 17.30
CA TYR A 202 -15.24 26.67 15.96
C TYR A 202 -14.14 26.15 15.04
N ASP A 203 -12.90 26.12 15.51
CA ASP A 203 -11.74 25.65 14.73
C ASP A 203 -11.85 24.15 14.38
N ASP A 204 -12.40 23.34 15.31
CA ASP A 204 -12.70 21.94 15.05
C ASP A 204 -13.74 21.78 13.94
N ARG A 205 -14.84 22.54 13.99
CA ARG A 205 -15.89 22.51 12.94
C ARG A 205 -15.36 22.98 11.59
N LEU A 206 -14.51 24.01 11.59
CA LEU A 206 -13.88 24.51 10.38
C LEU A 206 -12.94 23.46 9.76
N ARG A 207 -12.15 22.77 10.58
CA ARG A 207 -11.30 21.67 10.10
C ARG A 207 -12.14 20.53 9.52
N ASP A 208 -13.20 20.12 10.20
CA ASP A 208 -14.09 19.07 9.71
C ASP A 208 -14.73 19.46 8.37
N TYR A 209 -15.24 20.70 8.26
CA TYR A 209 -15.82 21.23 7.03
C TYR A 209 -14.82 21.24 5.86
N ASN A 210 -13.58 21.66 6.10
CA ASN A 210 -12.55 21.70 5.07
C ASN A 210 -12.10 20.29 4.63
N ARG A 211 -12.13 19.30 5.54
CA ARG A 211 -11.77 17.92 5.23
C ARG A 211 -12.75 17.19 4.33
N LEU A 212 -13.95 17.74 4.11
CA LEU A 212 -14.95 17.17 3.23
C LEU A 212 -14.67 17.41 1.74
N HIS A 213 -13.70 18.25 1.41
CA HIS A 213 -13.08 18.37 0.11
C HIS A 213 -11.72 17.70 0.17
N ILE A 214 -11.52 16.70 -0.67
CA ILE A 214 -10.25 15.99 -0.75
C ILE A 214 -9.59 16.30 -2.07
N TYR A 215 -8.38 16.81 -1.98
CA TYR A 215 -7.55 17.19 -3.12
C TYR A 215 -6.45 16.18 -3.34
N ALA A 216 -6.03 16.00 -4.59
CA ALA A 216 -4.89 15.17 -4.92
C ALA A 216 -3.60 15.75 -4.32
N THR A 217 -2.87 14.94 -3.58
CA THR A 217 -1.57 15.31 -2.99
C THR A 217 -0.42 14.99 -3.91
N ARG A 218 -0.66 14.12 -4.91
CA ARG A 218 0.30 13.68 -5.93
C ARG A 218 -0.36 13.55 -7.29
N PRO A 219 0.39 13.66 -8.38
CA PRO A 219 -0.12 13.33 -9.70
C PRO A 219 -0.28 11.80 -9.83
N GLY A 220 -1.30 11.35 -10.54
CA GLY A 220 -1.57 9.94 -10.73
C GLY A 220 -2.79 9.67 -11.59
N ILE A 221 -3.25 8.43 -11.57
CA ILE A 221 -4.52 8.00 -12.18
C ILE A 221 -5.46 7.60 -11.05
N VAL A 222 -6.71 8.02 -11.12
CA VAL A 222 -7.72 7.66 -10.12
C VAL A 222 -8.19 6.22 -10.33
N VAL A 223 -8.09 5.40 -9.30
CA VAL A 223 -8.63 4.03 -9.27
C VAL A 223 -9.66 3.95 -8.15
N TYR A 224 -10.84 3.42 -8.48
CA TYR A 224 -11.94 3.26 -7.51
C TYR A 224 -11.75 1.99 -6.68
N GLU A 225 -11.83 2.15 -5.36
CA GLU A 225 -11.77 1.03 -4.42
C GLU A 225 -13.13 0.33 -4.31
N LYS A 226 -13.10 -0.96 -3.98
CA LYS A 226 -14.30 -1.74 -3.66
C LYS A 226 -14.67 -1.52 -2.20
N ILE A 227 -15.84 -0.94 -1.95
CA ILE A 227 -16.36 -0.67 -0.62
C ILE A 227 -17.55 -1.56 -0.29
N ARG A 228 -17.78 -1.81 0.99
CA ARG A 228 -19.02 -2.41 1.47
C ARG A 228 -20.11 -1.35 1.47
N LYS A 229 -21.11 -1.51 0.60
CA LYS A 229 -22.23 -0.56 0.49
C LYS A 229 -23.20 -0.74 1.66
N ARG A 230 -23.70 0.37 2.19
CA ARG A 230 -24.68 0.36 3.28
C ARG A 230 -25.97 -0.34 2.81
N GLY A 231 -26.37 -1.42 3.49
CA GLY A 231 -27.58 -2.19 3.15
C GLY A 231 -27.42 -3.24 2.04
N ALA A 232 -26.20 -3.51 1.58
CA ALA A 232 -25.91 -4.60 0.65
C ALA A 232 -24.85 -5.54 1.23
N ASP A 233 -25.05 -6.85 1.05
CA ASP A 233 -24.08 -7.88 1.48
C ASP A 233 -22.88 -7.99 0.52
N ARG A 234 -22.82 -7.18 -0.52
CA ARG A 234 -21.80 -7.25 -1.57
C ARG A 234 -20.91 -6.01 -1.57
N HIS A 235 -19.63 -6.25 -1.80
CA HIS A 235 -18.68 -5.18 -2.11
C HIS A 235 -18.94 -4.67 -3.54
N GLY A 236 -18.87 -3.36 -3.72
CA GLY A 236 -18.99 -2.72 -5.04
C GLY A 236 -18.05 -1.54 -5.14
N LYS A 237 -17.71 -1.15 -6.37
CA LYS A 237 -16.93 0.08 -6.58
C LYS A 237 -17.67 1.28 -5.98
N VAL A 238 -16.90 2.20 -5.42
CA VAL A 238 -17.42 3.48 -4.93
C VAL A 238 -18.10 4.24 -6.06
N MET A 239 -19.20 4.92 -5.75
CA MET A 239 -19.96 5.74 -6.70
C MET A 239 -20.48 7.00 -6.02
N GLU A 240 -20.78 8.03 -6.82
CA GLU A 240 -21.50 9.21 -6.35
C GLU A 240 -22.86 8.82 -5.77
N GLY A 241 -23.21 9.45 -4.64
CA GLY A 241 -24.42 9.12 -3.88
C GLY A 241 -24.23 8.05 -2.79
N ASP A 242 -23.12 7.31 -2.78
CA ASP A 242 -22.83 6.35 -1.73
C ASP A 242 -22.64 7.07 -0.37
N VAL A 243 -23.12 6.42 0.72
CA VAL A 243 -22.91 6.87 2.09
C VAL A 243 -21.85 5.98 2.74
N VAL A 244 -20.79 6.59 3.21
CA VAL A 244 -19.62 5.89 3.74
C VAL A 244 -19.28 6.31 5.16
N TRP A 245 -18.50 5.49 5.86
CA TRP A 245 -17.97 5.82 7.19
C TRP A 245 -16.59 6.43 7.10
N GLY A 246 -16.27 7.28 8.07
CA GLY A 246 -14.92 7.84 8.19
C GLY A 246 -13.84 6.75 8.29
N GLY A 247 -12.78 6.90 7.49
CA GLY A 247 -11.68 5.96 7.39
C GLY A 247 -11.83 4.87 6.32
N THR A 248 -12.99 4.80 5.62
CA THR A 248 -13.15 3.89 4.48
C THR A 248 -12.28 4.37 3.32
N SER A 249 -11.44 3.48 2.76
CA SER A 249 -10.67 3.76 1.55
C SER A 249 -11.62 3.81 0.35
N LEU A 250 -11.58 4.89 -0.42
CA LEU A 250 -12.52 5.16 -1.52
C LEU A 250 -11.84 5.16 -2.87
N LEU A 251 -10.67 5.77 -2.94
CA LEU A 251 -9.87 5.90 -4.14
C LEU A 251 -8.43 5.50 -3.83
N SER A 252 -7.71 5.08 -4.86
CA SER A 252 -6.26 4.96 -4.81
C SER A 252 -5.64 5.74 -5.98
N LEU A 253 -4.50 6.36 -5.70
CA LEU A 253 -3.68 7.09 -6.65
C LEU A 253 -2.36 6.35 -6.82
N PRO A 254 -2.28 5.36 -7.74
CA PRO A 254 -1.05 4.65 -8.03
C PRO A 254 -0.02 5.58 -8.70
N GLU A 255 1.22 5.47 -8.26
CA GLU A 255 2.37 6.13 -8.86
C GLU A 255 2.80 5.35 -10.12
N LEU A 256 2.73 6.01 -11.29
CA LEU A 256 2.99 5.34 -12.57
C LEU A 256 4.48 5.23 -12.93
N GLU A 257 5.35 5.87 -12.15
CA GLU A 257 6.79 5.90 -12.41
C GLU A 257 7.51 4.62 -11.95
N ALA A 258 6.97 3.92 -10.95
CA ALA A 258 7.52 2.71 -10.41
C ALA A 258 6.44 1.61 -10.44
N MET A 259 6.62 0.66 -11.35
CA MET A 259 5.71 -0.47 -11.50
C MET A 259 6.36 -1.76 -11.02
N GLN A 260 5.55 -2.65 -10.51
CA GLN A 260 5.96 -3.97 -10.06
C GLN A 260 4.96 -5.02 -10.58
N VAL A 261 5.42 -6.25 -10.69
CA VAL A 261 4.53 -7.40 -10.91
C VAL A 261 4.37 -8.14 -9.61
N THR A 262 3.13 -8.36 -9.20
CA THR A 262 2.81 -9.28 -8.11
C THR A 262 2.41 -10.60 -8.72
N SER A 263 3.10 -11.68 -8.38
CA SER A 263 2.85 -13.05 -8.82
C SER A 263 2.67 -13.97 -7.63
N GLN A 264 2.08 -15.15 -7.84
CA GLN A 264 1.86 -16.15 -6.81
C GLN A 264 2.58 -17.43 -7.21
N VAL A 265 3.55 -17.83 -6.40
CA VAL A 265 4.34 -19.04 -6.62
C VAL A 265 3.82 -20.17 -5.72
N GLY A 266 3.61 -21.35 -6.30
CA GLY A 266 3.17 -22.53 -5.57
C GLY A 266 4.21 -23.00 -4.54
N GLU A 267 3.73 -23.67 -3.47
CA GLU A 267 4.59 -24.23 -2.40
C GLU A 267 5.67 -25.19 -2.95
N MET A 268 5.37 -25.92 -4.01
CA MET A 268 6.34 -26.85 -4.63
C MET A 268 7.48 -26.16 -5.36
N ASP A 269 7.23 -24.94 -5.87
CA ASP A 269 8.17 -24.21 -6.75
C ASP A 269 8.89 -23.05 -6.04
N VAL A 270 8.40 -22.64 -4.87
CA VAL A 270 8.96 -21.49 -4.13
C VAL A 270 10.45 -21.68 -3.79
N HIS A 271 10.91 -22.92 -3.62
CA HIS A 271 12.31 -23.24 -3.34
C HIS A 271 13.26 -22.93 -4.50
N LEU A 272 12.73 -22.82 -5.74
CA LEU A 272 13.48 -22.48 -6.96
C LEU A 272 13.70 -20.98 -7.10
N VAL A 273 12.83 -20.17 -6.49
CA VAL A 273 12.83 -18.73 -6.66
C VAL A 273 13.55 -18.05 -5.48
N GLN A 274 14.39 -17.08 -5.80
CA GLN A 274 15.17 -16.32 -4.81
C GLN A 274 15.14 -14.84 -5.13
N VAL A 275 15.18 -14.02 -4.07
CA VAL A 275 15.36 -12.57 -4.21
C VAL A 275 16.66 -12.25 -4.93
N GLY A 276 16.58 -11.35 -5.90
CA GLY A 276 17.70 -10.94 -6.74
C GLY A 276 17.77 -11.65 -8.11
N GLN A 277 16.90 -12.65 -8.36
CA GLN A 277 16.82 -13.27 -9.68
C GLN A 277 16.23 -12.32 -10.72
N ALA A 278 16.75 -12.37 -11.93
CA ALA A 278 16.24 -11.63 -13.07
C ALA A 278 14.96 -12.28 -13.62
N ALA A 279 14.04 -11.47 -14.10
CA ALA A 279 12.79 -11.90 -14.70
C ALA A 279 12.52 -11.17 -16.03
N GLU A 280 12.02 -11.92 -17.02
CA GLU A 280 11.46 -11.38 -18.26
C GLU A 280 9.93 -11.29 -18.10
N ILE A 281 9.38 -10.10 -18.31
CA ILE A 281 7.95 -9.80 -18.12
C ILE A 281 7.32 -9.51 -19.48
N ARG A 282 6.21 -10.18 -19.80
CA ARG A 282 5.42 -9.95 -21.00
C ARG A 282 3.98 -9.63 -20.62
N LEU A 283 3.47 -8.52 -21.12
CA LEU A 283 2.07 -8.17 -20.93
C LEU A 283 1.18 -9.02 -21.83
N GLU A 284 0.10 -9.57 -21.31
CA GLU A 284 -0.88 -10.31 -22.12
C GLU A 284 -1.56 -9.42 -23.16
N ALA A 285 -1.85 -8.16 -22.78
CA ALA A 285 -2.45 -7.18 -23.70
C ALA A 285 -1.50 -6.71 -24.81
N PHE A 286 -0.18 -6.81 -24.60
CA PHE A 286 0.85 -6.34 -25.54
C PHE A 286 2.00 -7.36 -25.61
N PRO A 287 1.85 -8.46 -26.37
CA PRO A 287 2.82 -9.57 -26.33
C PRO A 287 4.15 -9.28 -27.04
N GLY A 288 4.26 -8.14 -27.75
CA GLY A 288 5.49 -7.80 -28.51
C GLY A 288 6.68 -7.38 -27.64
N PRO A 289 6.55 -6.39 -26.75
CA PRO A 289 7.63 -5.93 -25.90
C PRO A 289 7.91 -6.91 -24.74
N VAL A 290 9.20 -7.05 -24.41
CA VAL A 290 9.66 -7.74 -23.20
C VAL A 290 10.21 -6.70 -22.27
N PHE A 291 9.74 -6.71 -21.04
CA PHE A 291 10.26 -5.89 -19.96
C PHE A 291 11.14 -6.73 -19.04
N HIS A 292 12.10 -6.11 -18.40
CA HIS A 292 13.00 -6.76 -17.46
C HIS A 292 12.65 -6.35 -16.05
N GLY A 293 12.92 -7.24 -15.12
CA GLY A 293 12.70 -6.96 -13.71
C GLY A 293 13.55 -7.86 -12.84
N ILE A 294 13.52 -7.55 -11.55
CA ILE A 294 14.27 -8.28 -10.52
C ILE A 294 13.28 -8.69 -9.43
N VAL A 295 13.37 -9.94 -8.97
CA VAL A 295 12.62 -10.40 -7.80
C VAL A 295 13.14 -9.66 -6.57
N THR A 296 12.28 -8.83 -5.95
CA THR A 296 12.67 -7.99 -4.82
C THR A 296 12.15 -8.51 -3.49
N ASP A 297 11.03 -9.22 -3.49
CA ASP A 297 10.46 -9.79 -2.27
C ASP A 297 9.72 -11.10 -2.54
N ILE A 298 9.75 -11.99 -1.55
CA ILE A 298 8.95 -13.21 -1.51
C ILE A 298 8.35 -13.30 -0.12
N ALA A 299 7.02 -13.34 -0.04
CA ALA A 299 6.31 -13.41 1.23
C ALA A 299 6.79 -14.61 2.07
N PRO A 300 7.13 -14.43 3.34
CA PRO A 300 7.62 -15.52 4.20
C PRO A 300 6.53 -16.49 4.64
N MET A 301 5.26 -16.17 4.39
CA MET A 301 4.10 -16.99 4.74
C MET A 301 3.25 -17.25 3.51
N ALA A 302 2.80 -18.51 3.37
CA ALA A 302 1.86 -18.87 2.33
C ALA A 302 0.46 -18.31 2.63
N ASN A 303 -0.21 -17.90 1.58
CA ASN A 303 -1.63 -17.56 1.58
C ASN A 303 -2.42 -18.68 0.88
N GLU A 304 -3.67 -18.87 1.30
CA GLU A 304 -4.59 -19.73 0.56
C GLU A 304 -5.05 -19.03 -0.71
N LEU A 305 -5.09 -19.74 -1.81
CA LEU A 305 -5.61 -19.20 -3.07
C LEU A 305 -7.12 -18.95 -2.93
N GLU A 306 -7.59 -17.74 -3.27
CA GLU A 306 -8.98 -17.31 -3.05
C GLU A 306 -10.02 -18.24 -3.72
N ASP A 307 -9.68 -18.78 -4.90
CA ASP A 307 -10.51 -19.71 -5.66
C ASP A 307 -10.26 -21.20 -5.34
N ALA A 308 -9.18 -21.52 -4.61
CA ALA A 308 -8.81 -22.89 -4.24
C ALA A 308 -8.13 -22.94 -2.85
N PRO A 309 -8.90 -22.92 -1.75
CA PRO A 309 -8.37 -22.83 -0.37
C PRO A 309 -7.43 -23.97 0.04
N SER A 310 -7.34 -25.05 -0.74
CA SER A 310 -6.41 -26.16 -0.51
C SER A 310 -5.03 -25.96 -1.14
N VAL A 311 -4.82 -24.87 -1.88
CA VAL A 311 -3.56 -24.57 -2.56
C VAL A 311 -2.87 -23.42 -1.83
N SER A 312 -1.68 -23.73 -1.30
CA SER A 312 -0.81 -22.73 -0.66
C SER A 312 0.06 -22.05 -1.71
N VAL A 313 0.03 -20.71 -1.72
CA VAL A 313 0.83 -19.89 -2.62
C VAL A 313 1.60 -18.83 -1.84
N PHE A 314 2.78 -18.50 -2.33
CA PHE A 314 3.62 -17.42 -1.80
C PHE A 314 3.53 -16.22 -2.74
N GLU A 315 3.23 -15.06 -2.19
CA GLU A 315 3.25 -13.82 -2.96
C GLU A 315 4.69 -13.41 -3.25
N MET A 316 4.97 -13.13 -4.50
CA MET A 316 6.28 -12.69 -4.99
C MET A 316 6.13 -11.34 -5.68
N VAL A 317 7.05 -10.43 -5.41
CA VAL A 317 7.12 -9.10 -5.99
C VAL A 317 8.35 -8.98 -6.87
N ILE A 318 8.14 -8.46 -8.08
CA ILE A 318 9.18 -8.25 -9.09
C ILE A 318 9.12 -6.78 -9.50
N ASP A 319 10.17 -6.03 -9.24
CA ASP A 319 10.27 -4.64 -9.67
C ASP A 319 10.60 -4.59 -11.16
N VAL A 320 9.83 -3.79 -11.91
CA VAL A 320 10.06 -3.58 -13.35
C VAL A 320 11.08 -2.47 -13.52
N GLU A 321 12.14 -2.73 -14.29
CA GLU A 321 13.23 -1.76 -14.48
C GLU A 321 12.85 -0.65 -15.47
N GLU A 322 12.06 -0.97 -16.49
CA GLU A 322 11.70 -0.02 -17.54
C GLU A 322 10.44 0.77 -17.17
N GLN A 323 10.47 2.06 -17.50
CA GLN A 323 9.30 2.93 -17.45
C GLN A 323 8.65 3.01 -18.82
N ASP A 324 7.46 2.45 -18.97
CA ASP A 324 6.71 2.48 -20.22
C ASP A 324 5.24 2.85 -19.95
N LYS A 325 4.69 3.71 -20.81
CA LYS A 325 3.29 4.15 -20.73
C LYS A 325 2.26 3.03 -20.96
N ARG A 326 2.71 1.91 -21.49
CA ARG A 326 1.88 0.70 -21.70
C ARG A 326 1.71 -0.11 -20.41
N LEU A 327 2.56 0.08 -19.43
CA LEU A 327 2.41 -0.52 -18.10
C LEU A 327 1.29 0.20 -17.36
N ALA A 328 0.18 -0.47 -17.14
CA ALA A 328 -0.93 0.07 -16.36
C ALA A 328 -1.32 -0.89 -15.23
N PRO A 329 -1.60 -0.37 -14.02
CA PRO A 329 -2.06 -1.19 -12.90
C PRO A 329 -3.30 -2.01 -13.28
N GLY A 330 -3.33 -3.29 -12.85
CA GLY A 330 -4.42 -4.22 -13.15
C GLY A 330 -4.25 -5.02 -14.44
N MET A 331 -3.15 -4.83 -15.19
CA MET A 331 -2.86 -5.66 -16.37
C MET A 331 -2.27 -6.99 -15.96
N SER A 332 -2.70 -8.06 -16.67
CA SER A 332 -2.10 -9.38 -16.55
C SER A 332 -0.77 -9.44 -17.27
N ALA A 333 0.19 -10.09 -16.65
CA ALA A 333 1.52 -10.32 -17.20
C ALA A 333 1.94 -11.78 -17.02
N SER A 334 2.71 -12.30 -17.98
CA SER A 334 3.44 -13.55 -17.86
C SER A 334 4.88 -13.22 -17.47
N VAL A 335 5.32 -13.80 -16.38
CA VAL A 335 6.65 -13.61 -15.80
C VAL A 335 7.46 -14.87 -16.00
N LYS A 336 8.64 -14.72 -16.60
CA LYS A 336 9.62 -15.79 -16.79
C LYS A 336 10.82 -15.50 -15.91
N ILE A 337 10.91 -16.17 -14.78
CA ILE A 337 12.00 -16.02 -13.81
C ILE A 337 13.18 -16.85 -14.27
N ILE A 338 14.36 -16.29 -14.28
CA ILE A 338 15.61 -17.00 -14.61
C ILE A 338 16.15 -17.60 -13.31
N VAL A 339 15.85 -18.88 -13.11
CA VAL A 339 16.26 -19.62 -11.90
C VAL A 339 17.77 -19.90 -11.92
N GLU A 340 18.26 -20.33 -13.06
CA GLU A 340 19.66 -20.65 -13.28
C GLU A 340 20.08 -20.21 -14.69
N SER A 341 21.24 -19.60 -14.80
CA SER A 341 21.86 -19.27 -16.09
C SER A 341 23.34 -19.57 -16.04
N GLN A 342 23.82 -20.43 -16.98
CA GLN A 342 25.21 -20.74 -17.17
C GLN A 342 25.60 -20.47 -18.63
N ALA A 343 26.55 -19.58 -18.83
CA ALA A 343 27.05 -19.24 -20.15
C ALA A 343 28.18 -20.22 -20.58
N ASP A 344 28.30 -20.39 -21.89
CA ASP A 344 29.39 -21.12 -22.51
C ASP A 344 29.51 -22.60 -22.08
N VAL A 345 28.38 -23.29 -21.96
CA VAL A 345 28.29 -24.71 -21.59
C VAL A 345 27.87 -25.58 -22.78
N LEU A 346 28.23 -26.86 -22.73
CA LEU A 346 27.81 -27.83 -23.75
C LEU A 346 26.36 -28.24 -23.54
N LEU A 347 25.56 -28.11 -24.58
CA LEU A 347 24.12 -28.38 -24.57
C LEU A 347 23.80 -29.54 -25.52
N LEU A 348 22.93 -30.41 -25.03
CA LEU A 348 22.40 -31.52 -25.81
C LEU A 348 20.89 -31.62 -25.57
N PRO A 349 20.06 -31.84 -26.61
CA PRO A 349 18.63 -32.14 -26.37
C PRO A 349 18.48 -33.35 -25.47
N LEU A 350 17.60 -33.25 -24.45
CA LEU A 350 17.38 -34.29 -23.46
C LEU A 350 16.98 -35.63 -24.09
N VAL A 351 16.29 -35.59 -25.25
CA VAL A 351 15.89 -36.79 -26.02
C VAL A 351 17.07 -37.60 -26.61
N ALA A 352 18.28 -37.03 -26.64
CA ALA A 352 19.49 -37.71 -27.12
C ALA A 352 20.30 -38.41 -26.00
N VAL A 353 19.88 -38.27 -24.75
CA VAL A 353 20.47 -38.91 -23.57
C VAL A 353 19.66 -40.12 -23.17
N PHE A 354 20.32 -41.26 -23.05
CA PHE A 354 19.68 -42.53 -22.72
C PHE A 354 20.21 -43.06 -21.39
N GLN A 355 19.33 -43.52 -20.52
CA GLN A 355 19.73 -44.12 -19.26
C GLN A 355 20.01 -45.61 -19.40
N ARG A 356 21.16 -46.06 -18.92
CA ARG A 356 21.58 -47.48 -18.88
C ARG A 356 22.01 -47.84 -17.44
N GLY A 357 21.04 -48.38 -16.69
CA GLY A 357 21.24 -48.61 -15.26
C GLY A 357 21.40 -47.30 -14.53
N GLU A 358 22.52 -47.09 -13.86
CA GLU A 358 22.83 -45.84 -13.15
C GLU A 358 23.64 -44.82 -13.98
N ARG A 359 23.91 -45.14 -15.27
CA ARG A 359 24.73 -44.30 -16.15
C ARG A 359 23.91 -43.65 -17.25
N HIS A 360 24.31 -42.45 -17.65
CA HIS A 360 23.82 -41.78 -18.83
C HIS A 360 24.74 -42.02 -20.01
N VAL A 361 24.18 -42.41 -21.14
CA VAL A 361 24.92 -42.70 -22.36
C VAL A 361 24.31 -41.98 -23.54
N VAL A 362 25.16 -41.67 -24.50
CA VAL A 362 24.78 -41.11 -25.81
C VAL A 362 25.41 -41.98 -26.91
N TYR A 363 24.84 -41.95 -28.10
CA TYR A 363 25.39 -42.63 -29.26
C TYR A 363 26.02 -41.59 -30.17
N ARG A 364 27.35 -41.39 -30.03
CA ARG A 364 28.14 -40.48 -30.84
C ARG A 364 28.43 -41.06 -32.19
N ARG A 365 28.27 -40.29 -33.26
CA ARG A 365 28.60 -40.69 -34.62
C ARG A 365 30.11 -40.76 -34.82
N ASP A 366 30.57 -41.87 -35.34
CA ASP A 366 31.94 -42.14 -35.72
C ASP A 366 32.00 -42.52 -37.23
N PRO A 367 33.10 -42.37 -37.97
CA PRO A 367 33.23 -42.76 -39.39
C PRO A 367 32.78 -44.19 -39.67
N THR A 368 32.78 -45.06 -38.67
CA THR A 368 32.39 -46.48 -38.78
C THR A 368 30.95 -46.80 -38.32
N GLY A 369 30.21 -45.78 -37.78
CA GLY A 369 28.89 -45.98 -37.30
C GLY A 369 28.59 -45.10 -36.07
N PHE A 370 28.05 -45.69 -34.98
CA PHE A 370 27.81 -45.01 -33.72
C PHE A 370 28.53 -45.72 -32.57
N GLU A 371 29.21 -44.92 -31.75
CA GLU A 371 29.87 -45.36 -30.53
C GLU A 371 29.06 -44.98 -29.30
N THR A 372 28.95 -45.87 -28.33
CA THR A 372 28.33 -45.59 -27.06
C THR A 372 29.34 -44.84 -26.17
N VAL A 373 28.99 -43.60 -25.80
CA VAL A 373 29.82 -42.76 -24.94
C VAL A 373 29.07 -42.54 -23.62
N GLU A 374 29.73 -42.78 -22.51
CA GLU A 374 29.24 -42.43 -21.19
C GLU A 374 29.41 -40.93 -20.99
N VAL A 375 28.34 -40.26 -20.55
CA VAL A 375 28.32 -38.82 -20.34
C VAL A 375 27.91 -38.49 -18.91
N GLU A 376 28.57 -37.50 -18.36
CA GLU A 376 28.15 -36.88 -17.11
C GLU A 376 27.30 -35.68 -17.44
N ILE A 377 26.05 -35.68 -16.94
CA ILE A 377 25.11 -34.62 -17.20
C ILE A 377 24.84 -33.81 -15.92
N GLY A 378 24.57 -32.53 -16.09
CA GLY A 378 24.11 -31.62 -15.02
C GLY A 378 22.60 -31.48 -15.04
N ASN A 379 22.14 -30.27 -14.71
CA ASN A 379 20.74 -29.93 -14.72
C ASN A 379 20.13 -29.96 -16.13
N ASP A 380 18.83 -30.22 -16.23
CA ASP A 380 18.06 -30.10 -17.46
C ASP A 380 16.95 -29.07 -17.33
N ASN A 381 16.49 -28.53 -18.44
CA ASN A 381 15.37 -27.60 -18.51
C ASN A 381 14.13 -28.18 -19.20
N GLY A 382 14.07 -29.52 -19.30
CA GLY A 382 13.00 -30.25 -19.97
C GLY A 382 13.15 -30.36 -21.49
N LEU A 383 14.00 -29.56 -22.11
CA LEU A 383 14.33 -29.58 -23.56
C LEU A 383 15.78 -29.99 -23.81
N GLU A 384 16.68 -29.39 -23.10
CA GLU A 384 18.13 -29.58 -23.21
C GLU A 384 18.72 -29.91 -21.83
N VAL A 385 19.81 -30.60 -21.85
CA VAL A 385 20.61 -30.98 -20.69
C VAL A 385 22.01 -30.42 -20.81
N LEU A 386 22.57 -29.99 -19.70
CA LEU A 386 23.94 -29.55 -19.57
C LEU A 386 24.85 -30.77 -19.57
N VAL A 387 25.86 -30.82 -20.47
CA VAL A 387 26.87 -31.87 -20.50
C VAL A 387 28.11 -31.39 -19.77
N ILE A 388 28.47 -32.09 -18.69
CA ILE A 388 29.64 -31.76 -17.85
C ILE A 388 30.89 -32.39 -18.45
N SER A 389 30.79 -33.65 -18.86
CA SER A 389 31.93 -34.40 -19.45
C SER A 389 31.46 -35.51 -20.41
N GLY A 390 32.36 -35.97 -21.29
CA GLY A 390 32.12 -37.09 -22.22
C GLY A 390 31.92 -36.67 -23.67
N LEU A 391 31.62 -35.41 -23.98
CA LEU A 391 31.40 -34.90 -25.34
C LEU A 391 32.22 -33.65 -25.61
N GLN A 392 32.40 -33.34 -26.90
CA GLN A 392 32.99 -32.10 -27.38
C GLN A 392 32.02 -31.33 -28.27
N GLU A 393 32.26 -30.02 -28.39
CA GLU A 393 31.49 -29.19 -29.30
C GLU A 393 31.60 -29.68 -30.74
N GLY A 394 30.47 -29.84 -31.41
CA GLY A 394 30.37 -30.33 -32.77
C GLY A 394 30.21 -31.84 -32.89
N ASP A 395 30.31 -32.62 -31.79
CA ASP A 395 30.00 -34.05 -31.83
C ASP A 395 28.57 -34.29 -32.32
N GLU A 396 28.38 -35.23 -33.25
CA GLU A 396 27.07 -35.65 -33.71
C GLU A 396 26.53 -36.80 -32.86
N VAL A 397 25.37 -36.64 -32.26
CA VAL A 397 24.76 -37.63 -31.36
C VAL A 397 23.39 -38.07 -31.90
N SER A 398 23.11 -39.37 -31.82
CA SER A 398 21.82 -39.92 -32.25
C SER A 398 20.68 -39.52 -31.34
N LEU A 399 19.52 -39.15 -31.93
CA LEU A 399 18.25 -38.94 -31.24
C LEU A 399 17.49 -40.25 -30.97
N THR A 400 18.01 -41.38 -31.47
CA THR A 400 17.36 -42.70 -31.34
C THR A 400 18.18 -43.62 -30.45
N ASP A 401 17.54 -44.38 -29.59
CA ASP A 401 18.17 -45.40 -28.76
C ASP A 401 18.62 -46.60 -29.58
N LEU A 402 19.93 -46.63 -29.91
CA LEU A 402 20.53 -47.71 -30.71
C LEU A 402 20.85 -48.96 -29.90
N GLY A 403 20.73 -48.95 -28.59
CA GLY A 403 20.94 -50.13 -27.73
C GLY A 403 19.71 -51.04 -27.58
N ARG A 404 18.59 -50.66 -28.19
CA ARG A 404 17.36 -51.48 -28.27
C ARG A 404 17.12 -52.11 -29.62
N ILE A 405 17.99 -51.87 -30.58
CA ILE A 405 18.01 -52.49 -31.91
C ILE A 405 19.10 -53.51 -31.92
#